data_6d221a59584ea82e29d9eb3aa1cdde9b
#
_entry.id   6d221a59584ea82e29d9eb3aa1cdde9b
#
_cell.length_a   1.000
_cell.length_b   1.000
_cell.length_c   1.000
_cell.angle_alpha   90.00
_cell.angle_beta   90.00
_cell.angle_gamma   90.00
#
_symmetry.space_group_name_H-M   'P 1'
#
loop_
_entity.id
_entity.type
_entity.pdbx_description
1 polymer ?
#
loop_
_entity_poly.entity_id
_entity_poly.type
_entity_poly.pdbx_seq_one_letter_code
_entity_poly.pdbx_strand_id
1 'polypeptide(L)'
;MSFESPNYKDGSPDGIPGDETIAKRAWDCLPLLGLDRAKLIQKSFFTHTWNVDRNGRDTTNFICGRGVFLCRQLDGVDFFSIDGTEDGDAEGFSIEFGDHGQIRCYSFRWSAMERYESQQTASVQEIVHCIKAHKTIVLPNGEEENYFARLKALANARKLTITKITPVYGEGIFGKPSTSDTPCKFATPFAELEAVADFGTSNATVRLVSPILSSDVKRLLQNN
;
A
#
# COMPACT_ATOMS: atom_id res chain seq x y z
N MET A 1 10.41 -13.42 -2.68
CA MET A 1 10.15 -14.86 -2.93
C MET A 1 8.66 -15.07 -2.85
N SER A 2 8.08 -15.76 -3.81
CA SER A 2 6.65 -16.09 -3.84
C SER A 2 6.48 -17.58 -4.06
N PHE A 3 5.40 -18.14 -3.54
CA PHE A 3 5.01 -19.52 -3.72
C PHE A 3 3.52 -19.58 -4.07
N GLU A 4 3.18 -20.35 -5.09
CA GLU A 4 1.80 -20.69 -5.44
C GLU A 4 1.63 -22.20 -5.39
N SER A 5 0.56 -22.66 -4.75
CA SER A 5 0.26 -24.10 -4.69
C SER A 5 -0.25 -24.60 -6.03
N PRO A 6 0.37 -25.63 -6.62
CA PRO A 6 -0.04 -26.17 -7.93
C PRO A 6 -1.34 -26.96 -7.92
N ASN A 7 -1.95 -27.20 -6.76
CA ASN A 7 -3.07 -28.14 -6.60
C ASN A 7 -4.45 -27.48 -6.56
N TYR A 8 -4.59 -26.29 -7.13
CA TYR A 8 -5.89 -25.62 -7.19
C TYR A 8 -6.79 -26.30 -8.22
N LYS A 9 -7.78 -27.07 -7.77
CA LYS A 9 -8.80 -27.65 -8.65
C LYS A 9 -9.97 -26.69 -8.78
N ASP A 10 -10.49 -26.59 -10.02
CA ASP A 10 -11.68 -25.78 -10.33
C ASP A 10 -12.88 -26.20 -9.47
N GLY A 11 -13.17 -25.39 -8.46
CA GLY A 11 -14.30 -25.59 -7.56
C GLY A 11 -14.36 -24.49 -6.51
N SER A 12 -15.55 -24.18 -6.02
CA SER A 12 -15.67 -23.29 -4.87
C SER A 12 -14.94 -23.94 -3.69
N PRO A 13 -13.88 -23.31 -3.13
CA PRO A 13 -13.14 -23.90 -2.03
C PRO A 13 -14.04 -23.98 -0.80
N ASP A 14 -13.98 -25.11 -0.12
CA ASP A 14 -14.70 -25.35 1.12
C ASP A 14 -13.76 -25.09 2.31
N GLY A 15 -14.30 -24.57 3.39
CA GLY A 15 -13.54 -24.39 4.64
C GLY A 15 -12.42 -23.34 4.59
N ILE A 16 -12.58 -22.26 3.82
CA ILE A 16 -11.67 -21.11 3.90
C ILE A 16 -11.68 -20.51 5.31
N PRO A 17 -10.52 -20.34 5.98
CA PRO A 17 -10.51 -19.86 7.36
C PRO A 17 -10.99 -18.42 7.49
N GLY A 18 -11.56 -18.09 8.65
CA GLY A 18 -11.86 -16.70 9.01
C GLY A 18 -10.61 -15.92 9.43
N ASP A 19 -10.75 -14.60 9.51
CA ASP A 19 -9.67 -13.62 9.71
C ASP A 19 -8.79 -13.92 10.94
N GLU A 20 -9.40 -14.27 12.08
CA GLU A 20 -8.63 -14.60 13.30
C GLU A 20 -7.69 -15.81 13.10
N THR A 21 -8.20 -16.85 12.41
CA THR A 21 -7.41 -18.05 12.10
C THR A 21 -6.31 -17.73 11.12
N ILE A 22 -6.60 -16.93 10.10
CA ILE A 22 -5.64 -16.47 9.10
C ILE A 22 -4.53 -15.66 9.77
N ALA A 23 -4.90 -14.67 10.59
CA ALA A 23 -3.94 -13.86 11.32
C ALA A 23 -3.03 -14.72 12.21
N LYS A 24 -3.63 -15.61 13.00
CA LYS A 24 -2.85 -16.50 13.87
C LYS A 24 -1.86 -17.34 13.07
N ARG A 25 -2.30 -17.99 12.01
CA ARG A 25 -1.43 -18.83 11.16
C ARG A 25 -0.32 -18.03 10.48
N ALA A 26 -0.62 -16.81 10.01
CA ALA A 26 0.39 -15.93 9.44
C ALA A 26 1.50 -15.62 10.44
N TRP A 27 1.12 -15.26 11.67
CA TRP A 27 2.09 -15.01 12.74
C TRP A 27 2.90 -16.26 13.11
N ASP A 28 2.29 -17.43 13.09
CA ASP A 28 2.96 -18.72 13.38
C ASP A 28 3.95 -19.12 12.27
N CYS A 29 3.76 -18.65 11.04
CA CYS A 29 4.69 -18.91 9.93
C CYS A 29 5.98 -18.07 9.99
N LEU A 30 5.97 -16.89 10.62
CA LEU A 30 7.11 -15.97 10.59
C LEU A 30 8.43 -16.56 11.08
N PRO A 31 8.48 -17.30 12.21
CA PRO A 31 9.72 -17.91 12.67
C PRO A 31 10.31 -18.92 11.68
N LEU A 32 9.44 -19.63 10.93
CA LEU A 32 9.86 -20.59 9.90
C LEU A 32 10.56 -19.92 8.73
N LEU A 33 10.23 -18.64 8.49
CA LEU A 33 10.80 -17.81 7.43
C LEU A 33 11.98 -16.94 7.93
N GLY A 34 12.32 -17.03 9.21
CA GLY A 34 13.35 -16.19 9.83
C GLY A 34 12.95 -14.72 9.95
N LEU A 35 11.66 -14.40 9.89
CA LEU A 35 11.14 -13.05 9.99
C LEU A 35 10.88 -12.67 11.46
N ASP A 36 11.30 -11.46 11.82
CA ASP A 36 11.13 -10.93 13.16
C ASP A 36 9.74 -10.29 13.32
N ARG A 37 8.90 -10.91 14.15
CA ARG A 37 7.56 -10.42 14.47
C ARG A 37 7.54 -8.97 14.98
N ALA A 38 8.57 -8.55 15.73
CA ALA A 38 8.63 -7.20 16.30
C ALA A 38 8.78 -6.10 15.24
N LYS A 39 9.13 -6.49 14.01
CA LYS A 39 9.28 -5.57 12.87
C LYS A 39 8.09 -5.56 11.92
N LEU A 40 6.97 -6.18 12.32
CA LEU A 40 5.79 -6.31 11.49
C LEU A 40 4.54 -5.82 12.22
N ILE A 41 3.62 -5.25 11.46
CA ILE A 41 2.27 -4.90 11.91
C ILE A 41 1.25 -5.47 10.94
N GLN A 42 0.15 -6.00 11.46
CA GLN A 42 -0.97 -6.41 10.63
C GLN A 42 -1.65 -5.18 10.04
N LYS A 43 -1.79 -5.13 8.72
CA LYS A 43 -2.43 -4.03 8.00
C LYS A 43 -3.84 -4.36 7.57
N SER A 44 -4.01 -5.42 6.81
CA SER A 44 -5.28 -5.73 6.16
C SER A 44 -5.47 -7.23 6.00
N PHE A 45 -6.74 -7.60 5.88
CA PHE A 45 -7.13 -8.86 5.28
C PHE A 45 -7.57 -8.62 3.85
N PHE A 46 -7.33 -9.57 2.98
CA PHE A 46 -7.77 -9.53 1.60
C PHE A 46 -8.50 -10.81 1.21
N THR A 47 -9.31 -10.70 0.18
CA THR A 47 -10.09 -11.82 -0.35
C THR A 47 -9.80 -11.93 -1.83
N HIS A 48 -9.34 -13.09 -2.25
CA HIS A 48 -9.17 -13.39 -3.66
C HIS A 48 -10.47 -13.98 -4.22
N THR A 49 -10.95 -13.40 -5.31
CA THR A 49 -12.15 -13.87 -6.00
C THR A 49 -11.79 -14.34 -7.39
N TRP A 50 -12.36 -15.43 -7.80
CA TRP A 50 -12.24 -15.93 -9.16
C TRP A 50 -13.57 -15.77 -9.90
N ASN A 51 -13.51 -15.25 -11.10
CA ASN A 51 -14.65 -15.14 -12.00
C ASN A 51 -14.66 -16.34 -12.94
N VAL A 52 -15.64 -17.21 -12.83
CA VAL A 52 -15.81 -18.32 -13.76
C VAL A 52 -16.89 -17.96 -14.75
N ASP A 53 -16.50 -17.77 -16.01
CA ASP A 53 -17.45 -17.67 -17.12
C ASP A 53 -17.95 -19.09 -17.48
N ARG A 54 -19.15 -19.42 -17.05
CA ARG A 54 -19.85 -20.63 -17.51
C ARG A 54 -20.67 -20.28 -18.76
N ASN A 55 -20.09 -20.49 -19.92
CA ASN A 55 -20.76 -20.33 -21.23
C ASN A 55 -21.07 -18.88 -21.65
N GLY A 56 -20.28 -17.89 -21.25
CA GLY A 56 -20.39 -16.50 -21.72
C GLY A 56 -21.66 -15.78 -21.32
N ARG A 57 -22.39 -16.25 -20.29
CA ARG A 57 -23.65 -15.62 -19.86
C ARG A 57 -23.79 -15.31 -18.38
N ASP A 58 -23.12 -16.05 -17.52
CA ASP A 58 -23.15 -15.80 -16.06
C ASP A 58 -21.74 -15.91 -15.47
N THR A 59 -21.17 -14.78 -15.06
CA THR A 59 -19.97 -14.77 -14.25
C THR A 59 -20.37 -14.99 -12.79
N THR A 60 -19.98 -16.14 -12.25
CA THR A 60 -20.14 -16.41 -10.83
C THR A 60 -18.82 -16.09 -10.14
N ASN A 61 -18.85 -15.14 -9.20
CA ASN A 61 -17.70 -14.79 -8.40
C ASN A 61 -17.58 -15.77 -7.23
N PHE A 62 -16.50 -16.54 -7.20
CA PHE A 62 -16.19 -17.41 -6.07
C PHE A 62 -15.05 -16.81 -5.26
N ILE A 63 -15.19 -16.81 -3.94
CA ILE A 63 -14.05 -16.55 -3.07
C ILE A 63 -13.15 -17.78 -3.15
N CYS A 64 -11.95 -17.62 -3.70
CA CYS A 64 -11.00 -18.72 -3.86
C CYS A 64 -9.89 -18.72 -2.82
N GLY A 65 -9.73 -17.62 -2.08
CA GLY A 65 -8.79 -17.52 -1.00
C GLY A 65 -9.02 -16.29 -0.13
N ARG A 66 -8.49 -16.33 1.07
CA ARG A 66 -8.42 -15.19 1.99
C ARG A 66 -7.03 -15.12 2.59
N GLY A 67 -6.52 -13.94 2.72
CA GLY A 67 -5.18 -13.73 3.22
C GLY A 67 -5.06 -12.54 4.14
N VAL A 68 -3.85 -12.36 4.65
CA VAL A 68 -3.47 -11.22 5.48
C VAL A 68 -2.15 -10.66 5.01
N PHE A 69 -2.04 -9.34 5.04
CA PHE A 69 -0.81 -8.60 4.82
C PHE A 69 -0.25 -8.07 6.14
N LEU A 70 1.01 -8.41 6.41
CA LEU A 70 1.79 -7.94 7.54
C LEU A 70 2.86 -6.99 7.01
N CYS A 71 2.69 -5.68 7.25
CA CYS A 71 3.59 -4.64 6.80
C CYS A 71 4.83 -4.58 7.68
N ARG A 72 5.99 -4.40 7.06
CA ARG A 72 7.23 -4.12 7.77
C ARG A 72 7.19 -2.73 8.39
N GLN A 73 7.75 -2.62 9.60
CA GLN A 73 8.03 -1.36 10.26
C GLN A 73 9.53 -1.12 10.37
N LEU A 74 9.93 0.13 10.24
CA LEU A 74 11.27 0.61 10.53
C LEU A 74 11.16 1.76 11.54
N ASP A 75 11.75 1.59 12.71
CA ASP A 75 11.65 2.55 13.82
C ASP A 75 10.18 2.90 14.19
N GLY A 76 9.26 1.94 14.11
CA GLY A 76 7.84 2.15 14.39
C GLY A 76 7.05 2.84 13.27
N VAL A 77 7.68 3.08 12.12
CA VAL A 77 7.06 3.68 10.93
C VAL A 77 6.83 2.61 9.87
N ASP A 78 5.63 2.57 9.33
CA ASP A 78 5.21 1.57 8.36
C ASP A 78 5.84 1.81 6.98
N PHE A 79 6.09 0.73 6.25
CA PHE A 79 6.32 0.82 4.82
C PHE A 79 4.99 0.95 4.06
N PHE A 80 5.00 1.77 3.03
CA PHE A 80 3.83 2.11 2.24
C PHE A 80 3.97 1.60 0.80
N SER A 81 2.85 1.14 0.23
CA SER A 81 2.73 0.86 -1.19
C SER A 81 1.87 1.91 -1.88
N ILE A 82 2.37 2.45 -2.99
CA ILE A 82 1.65 3.48 -3.77
C ILE A 82 0.39 2.92 -4.40
N ASP A 83 0.45 1.70 -4.87
CA ASP A 83 -0.61 1.13 -5.70
C ASP A 83 -1.88 0.81 -4.92
N GLY A 84 -1.84 0.96 -3.57
CA GLY A 84 -3.00 0.64 -2.72
C GLY A 84 -3.44 -0.81 -2.81
N THR A 85 -2.80 -1.60 -3.67
CA THR A 85 -3.01 -3.02 -3.79
C THR A 85 -2.25 -3.70 -2.66
N GLU A 86 -2.94 -4.56 -1.95
CA GLU A 86 -2.41 -5.33 -0.82
C GLU A 86 -1.26 -6.24 -1.23
N ASP A 87 -1.13 -6.51 -2.54
CA ASP A 87 -0.05 -7.27 -3.19
C ASP A 87 1.07 -6.37 -3.75
N GLY A 88 0.99 -5.06 -3.55
CA GLY A 88 1.92 -4.09 -4.11
C GLY A 88 3.33 -4.23 -3.54
N ASP A 89 4.20 -3.38 -4.02
CA ASP A 89 5.64 -3.31 -3.70
C ASP A 89 5.99 -2.96 -2.24
N ALA A 90 5.04 -3.11 -1.31
CA ALA A 90 5.28 -2.85 0.11
C ALA A 90 6.21 -3.89 0.73
N GLU A 91 7.15 -3.43 1.55
CA GLU A 91 7.96 -4.30 2.38
C GLU A 91 7.09 -5.00 3.41
N GLY A 92 7.17 -6.33 3.48
CA GLY A 92 6.37 -7.11 4.42
C GLY A 92 6.20 -8.56 4.02
N PHE A 93 5.15 -9.15 4.56
CA PHE A 93 4.79 -10.55 4.34
C PHE A 93 3.29 -10.66 4.07
N SER A 94 2.93 -11.34 3.00
CA SER A 94 1.54 -11.73 2.74
C SER A 94 1.42 -13.25 2.67
N ILE A 95 0.31 -13.77 3.14
CA ILE A 95 -0.03 -15.18 3.05
C ILE A 95 -1.51 -15.35 2.79
N GLU A 96 -1.84 -16.22 1.86
CA GLU A 96 -3.19 -16.54 1.45
C GLU A 96 -3.49 -18.01 1.72
N PHE A 97 -4.67 -18.27 2.24
CA PHE A 97 -5.21 -19.59 2.52
C PHE A 97 -6.42 -19.85 1.62
N GLY A 98 -6.43 -21.02 1.02
CA GLY A 98 -7.53 -21.51 0.20
C GLY A 98 -8.29 -22.64 0.89
N ASP A 99 -8.65 -23.64 0.07
CA ASP A 99 -9.44 -24.78 0.44
C ASP A 99 -8.94 -25.50 1.71
N HIS A 100 -9.84 -25.78 2.64
CA HIS A 100 -9.53 -26.39 3.96
C HIS A 100 -8.38 -25.72 4.73
N GLY A 101 -8.13 -24.44 4.47
CA GLY A 101 -7.06 -23.68 5.11
C GLY A 101 -5.66 -24.08 4.67
N GLN A 102 -5.50 -24.67 3.51
CA GLN A 102 -4.18 -24.89 2.91
C GLN A 102 -3.59 -23.56 2.47
N ILE A 103 -2.28 -23.43 2.58
CA ILE A 103 -1.57 -22.28 2.03
C ILE A 103 -1.68 -22.31 0.51
N ARG A 104 -2.30 -21.30 -0.07
CA ARG A 104 -2.43 -21.11 -1.49
C ARG A 104 -1.21 -20.43 -2.07
N CYS A 105 -0.84 -19.31 -1.52
CA CYS A 105 0.38 -18.60 -1.86
C CYS A 105 0.92 -17.82 -0.66
N TYR A 106 2.17 -17.45 -0.73
CA TYR A 106 2.76 -16.45 0.13
C TYR A 106 3.80 -15.64 -0.64
N SER A 107 3.97 -14.41 -0.24
CA SER A 107 5.06 -13.57 -0.71
C SER A 107 5.69 -12.82 0.46
N PHE A 108 6.96 -12.54 0.35
CA PHE A 108 7.60 -11.59 1.25
C PHE A 108 8.63 -10.76 0.50
N ARG A 109 8.70 -9.51 0.91
CA ARG A 109 9.71 -8.57 0.48
C ARG A 109 10.42 -8.04 1.70
N TRP A 110 11.71 -8.28 1.77
CA TRP A 110 12.52 -7.94 2.91
C TRP A 110 13.90 -7.49 2.46
N SER A 111 14.01 -6.22 2.12
CA SER A 111 15.27 -5.63 1.71
C SER A 111 16.19 -5.42 2.91
N ALA A 112 17.46 -5.69 2.75
CA ALA A 112 18.45 -5.25 3.72
C ALA A 112 18.49 -3.73 3.73
N MET A 113 18.33 -3.11 4.90
CA MET A 113 18.30 -1.66 5.05
C MET A 113 19.32 -1.22 6.09
N GLU A 114 20.08 -0.21 5.73
CA GLU A 114 21.03 0.47 6.60
C GLU A 114 20.63 1.94 6.69
N ARG A 115 20.87 2.54 7.85
CA ARG A 115 20.68 3.98 8.02
C ARG A 115 21.75 4.69 7.19
N TYR A 116 21.31 5.48 6.21
CA TYR A 116 22.22 6.19 5.32
C TYR A 116 22.66 7.53 5.94
N GLU A 117 21.73 8.46 6.11
CA GLU A 117 22.02 9.77 6.69
C GLU A 117 20.75 10.39 7.30
N SER A 118 20.94 11.36 8.19
CA SER A 118 19.86 12.19 8.68
C SER A 118 19.62 13.35 7.71
N GLN A 119 18.39 13.50 7.26
CA GLN A 119 17.99 14.58 6.36
C GLN A 119 17.05 15.57 7.05
N GLN A 120 17.11 16.81 6.62
CA GLN A 120 16.24 17.86 7.15
C GLN A 120 14.80 17.66 6.65
N THR A 121 13.84 17.68 7.58
CA THR A 121 12.42 17.69 7.24
C THR A 121 11.98 19.07 6.77
N ALA A 122 11.02 19.09 5.85
CA ALA A 122 10.36 20.33 5.41
C ALA A 122 9.52 20.91 6.55
N SER A 123 9.38 22.23 6.53
CA SER A 123 8.44 22.91 7.39
C SER A 123 6.99 22.62 7.00
N VAL A 124 6.05 22.78 7.95
CA VAL A 124 4.62 22.63 7.67
C VAL A 124 4.18 23.55 6.53
N GLN A 125 4.72 24.76 6.45
CA GLN A 125 4.41 25.72 5.39
C GLN A 125 4.85 25.22 4.02
N GLU A 126 6.04 24.61 3.91
CA GLU A 126 6.52 24.01 2.67
C GLU A 126 5.66 22.83 2.22
N ILE A 127 5.25 21.97 3.15
CA ILE A 127 4.33 20.83 2.86
C ILE A 127 2.98 21.36 2.37
N VAL A 128 2.40 22.34 3.07
CA VAL A 128 1.14 22.98 2.65
C VAL A 128 1.27 23.62 1.27
N HIS A 129 2.43 24.21 0.97
CA HIS A 129 2.70 24.77 -0.35
C HIS A 129 2.72 23.66 -1.44
N CYS A 130 3.35 22.51 -1.19
CA CYS A 130 3.30 21.37 -2.10
C CYS A 130 1.86 20.91 -2.37
N ILE A 131 1.03 20.82 -1.35
CA ILE A 131 -0.38 20.43 -1.49
C ILE A 131 -1.12 21.43 -2.36
N LYS A 132 -0.97 22.73 -2.10
CA LYS A 132 -1.61 23.83 -2.87
C LYS A 132 -1.10 23.89 -4.32
N ALA A 133 0.14 23.55 -4.56
CA ALA A 133 0.73 23.50 -5.89
C ALA A 133 0.39 22.18 -6.64
N HIS A 134 -0.47 21.32 -6.09
CA HIS A 134 -0.82 20.00 -6.65
C HIS A 134 0.40 19.11 -6.92
N LYS A 135 1.43 19.21 -6.09
CA LYS A 135 2.65 18.39 -6.15
C LYS A 135 2.62 17.18 -5.22
N THR A 136 1.43 16.79 -4.79
CA THR A 136 1.17 15.58 -3.99
C THR A 136 0.58 14.50 -4.87
N ILE A 137 0.74 13.25 -4.44
CA ILE A 137 0.12 12.10 -5.10
C ILE A 137 -1.24 11.85 -4.44
N VAL A 138 -2.28 11.67 -5.24
CA VAL A 138 -3.61 11.26 -4.78
C VAL A 138 -3.68 9.75 -4.86
N LEU A 139 -4.02 9.10 -3.76
CA LEU A 139 -4.13 7.65 -3.70
C LEU A 139 -5.52 7.19 -4.12
N PRO A 140 -5.64 6.03 -4.79
CA PRO A 140 -6.93 5.44 -5.08
C PRO A 140 -7.64 5.01 -3.77
N ASN A 141 -8.99 5.10 -3.71
CA ASN A 141 -9.83 4.56 -2.65
C ASN A 141 -10.58 3.33 -3.18
N GLY A 142 -9.86 2.23 -3.46
CA GLY A 142 -10.42 1.01 -4.03
C GLY A 142 -10.12 0.81 -5.51
N GLU A 143 -10.51 -0.33 -6.03
CA GLU A 143 -10.02 -0.90 -7.29
C GLU A 143 -10.47 -0.19 -8.58
N GLU A 144 -11.54 0.62 -8.58
CA GLU A 144 -12.20 1.04 -9.82
C GLU A 144 -12.08 2.52 -10.20
N GLU A 145 -11.40 3.36 -9.43
CA GLU A 145 -11.39 4.76 -9.73
C GLU A 145 -10.16 5.25 -10.51
N ASN A 146 -10.46 5.86 -11.65
CA ASN A 146 -9.46 6.47 -12.51
C ASN A 146 -8.69 7.59 -11.79
N TYR A 147 -7.40 7.35 -11.51
CA TYR A 147 -6.45 8.25 -10.86
C TYR A 147 -6.50 9.68 -11.43
N PHE A 148 -6.57 9.83 -12.76
CA PHE A 148 -6.62 11.14 -13.41
C PHE A 148 -7.93 11.91 -13.18
N ALA A 149 -9.04 11.20 -13.01
CA ALA A 149 -10.31 11.84 -12.71
C ALA A 149 -10.31 12.46 -11.31
N ARG A 150 -9.62 11.84 -10.36
CA ARG A 150 -9.49 12.34 -8.99
C ARG A 150 -8.57 13.54 -8.89
N LEU A 151 -7.44 13.54 -9.60
CA LEU A 151 -6.55 14.71 -9.65
C LEU A 151 -7.33 15.94 -10.17
N LYS A 152 -8.13 15.77 -11.24
CA LYS A 152 -9.00 16.83 -11.76
C LYS A 152 -10.09 17.24 -10.75
N ALA A 153 -10.68 16.27 -10.07
CA ALA A 153 -11.70 16.56 -9.06
C ALA A 153 -11.10 17.37 -7.90
N LEU A 154 -9.94 16.97 -7.40
CA LEU A 154 -9.27 17.69 -6.29
C LEU A 154 -8.91 19.14 -6.66
N ALA A 155 -8.54 19.40 -7.91
CA ALA A 155 -8.27 20.75 -8.40
C ALA A 155 -9.50 21.67 -8.30
N ASN A 156 -10.72 21.12 -8.28
CA ASN A 156 -11.98 21.86 -8.15
C ASN A 156 -12.47 21.96 -6.69
N ALA A 157 -11.77 21.37 -5.73
CA ALA A 157 -12.14 21.47 -4.32
C ALA A 157 -11.99 22.90 -3.81
N ARG A 158 -13.03 23.43 -3.17
CA ARG A 158 -13.03 24.76 -2.54
C ARG A 158 -12.15 24.79 -1.29
N LYS A 159 -12.13 23.66 -0.59
CA LYS A 159 -11.39 23.50 0.67
C LYS A 159 -10.91 22.05 0.80
N LEU A 160 -9.70 21.90 1.30
CA LEU A 160 -9.15 20.62 1.73
C LEU A 160 -8.86 20.70 3.23
N THR A 161 -9.48 19.79 3.99
CA THR A 161 -9.26 19.70 5.44
C THR A 161 -8.53 18.42 5.75
N ILE A 162 -7.27 18.52 6.18
CA ILE A 162 -6.46 17.35 6.60
C ILE A 162 -6.99 16.91 7.96
N THR A 163 -7.38 15.64 8.06
CA THR A 163 -7.95 15.03 9.27
C THR A 163 -6.93 14.12 9.97
N LYS A 164 -5.97 13.58 9.24
CA LYS A 164 -4.92 12.72 9.79
C LYS A 164 -3.63 12.84 8.99
N ILE A 165 -2.51 12.73 9.67
CA ILE A 165 -1.17 12.67 9.07
C ILE A 165 -0.47 11.46 9.65
N THR A 166 0.01 10.56 8.78
CA THR A 166 0.74 9.35 9.15
C THR A 166 2.10 9.36 8.46
N PRO A 167 3.21 9.35 9.20
CA PRO A 167 4.52 9.15 8.59
C PRO A 167 4.62 7.73 8.06
N VAL A 168 5.23 7.57 6.89
CA VAL A 168 5.45 6.28 6.23
C VAL A 168 6.78 6.29 5.47
N TYR A 169 7.34 5.11 5.24
CA TYR A 169 8.48 4.93 4.35
C TYR A 169 8.02 4.38 3.00
N GLY A 170 8.70 4.75 1.93
CA GLY A 170 8.47 4.16 0.62
C GLY A 170 9.66 4.31 -0.31
N GLU A 171 9.70 3.47 -1.34
CA GLU A 171 10.72 3.52 -2.36
C GLU A 171 10.32 4.50 -3.47
N GLY A 172 11.20 5.43 -3.81
CA GLY A 172 11.18 6.16 -5.08
C GLY A 172 9.99 7.06 -5.43
N ILE A 173 9.04 7.27 -4.50
CA ILE A 173 7.78 7.99 -4.79
C ILE A 173 8.04 9.41 -5.31
N PHE A 174 8.93 10.14 -4.65
CA PHE A 174 9.31 11.50 -5.02
C PHE A 174 10.77 11.58 -5.46
N GLY A 175 11.48 10.46 -5.47
CA GLY A 175 12.88 10.33 -5.89
C GLY A 175 13.02 10.26 -7.40
N LYS A 176 14.25 10.41 -7.90
CA LYS A 176 14.55 9.95 -9.26
C LYS A 176 14.29 8.44 -9.29
N PRO A 177 13.63 7.93 -10.36
CA PRO A 177 13.61 6.49 -10.53
C PRO A 177 15.07 6.03 -10.47
N SER A 178 15.33 4.99 -9.65
CA SER A 178 16.65 4.40 -9.66
C SER A 178 16.90 3.98 -11.10
N THR A 179 17.86 4.62 -11.76
CA THR A 179 18.34 4.09 -13.04
C THR A 179 18.79 2.67 -12.75
N SER A 180 18.52 1.74 -13.64
CA SER A 180 18.76 0.30 -13.49
C SER A 180 20.18 -0.06 -13.00
N ASP A 181 21.08 0.90 -13.00
CA ASP A 181 22.49 0.78 -12.64
C ASP A 181 22.80 1.15 -11.18
N THR A 182 21.80 1.59 -10.38
CA THR A 182 22.04 1.92 -8.97
C THR A 182 21.72 0.69 -8.13
N PRO A 183 22.70 0.03 -7.51
CA PRO A 183 22.49 -1.20 -6.73
C PRO A 183 21.74 -0.96 -5.41
N CYS A 184 21.54 0.29 -5.01
CA CYS A 184 20.88 0.66 -3.76
C CYS A 184 19.57 1.39 -4.02
N LYS A 185 18.49 0.88 -3.44
CA LYS A 185 17.22 1.57 -3.35
C LYS A 185 17.13 2.28 -2.01
N PHE A 186 16.62 3.50 -2.02
CA PHE A 186 16.44 4.29 -0.81
C PHE A 186 14.97 4.28 -0.38
N ALA A 187 14.70 3.87 0.85
CA ALA A 187 13.45 4.13 1.50
C ALA A 187 13.46 5.58 2.03
N THR A 188 12.60 6.42 1.50
CA THR A 188 12.47 7.81 1.92
C THR A 188 11.22 8.01 2.75
N PRO A 189 11.25 8.83 3.82
CA PRO A 189 10.07 9.15 4.59
C PRO A 189 9.17 10.14 3.83
N PHE A 190 7.87 9.94 3.95
CA PHE A 190 6.85 10.88 3.49
C PHE A 190 5.62 10.84 4.39
N ALA A 191 4.67 11.74 4.16
CA ALA A 191 3.42 11.80 4.89
C ALA A 191 2.27 11.25 4.04
N GLU A 192 1.59 10.25 4.55
CA GLU A 192 0.24 9.92 4.11
C GLU A 192 -0.76 10.82 4.84
N LEU A 193 -1.64 11.47 4.10
CA LEU A 193 -2.61 12.42 4.58
C LEU A 193 -4.01 11.90 4.29
N GLU A 194 -4.85 11.79 5.31
CA GLU A 194 -6.29 11.67 5.11
C GLU A 194 -6.90 13.07 5.14
N ALA A 195 -7.74 13.39 4.18
CA ALA A 195 -8.35 14.69 4.06
C ALA A 195 -9.80 14.62 3.58
N VAL A 196 -10.57 15.64 3.91
CA VAL A 196 -11.92 15.87 3.37
C VAL A 196 -11.84 17.01 2.37
N ALA A 197 -12.19 16.73 1.13
CA ALA A 197 -12.33 17.69 0.05
C ALA A 197 -13.78 18.18 -0.01
N ASP A 198 -13.98 19.48 0.10
CA ASP A 198 -15.28 20.16 -0.04
C ASP A 198 -15.41 20.73 -1.45
N PHE A 199 -16.42 20.28 -2.18
CA PHE A 199 -16.77 20.73 -3.53
C PHE A 199 -17.96 21.71 -3.52
N GLY A 200 -18.42 22.11 -2.33
CA GLY A 200 -19.56 23.01 -2.16
C GLY A 200 -20.93 22.33 -2.17
N THR A 201 -21.14 21.36 -3.02
CA THR A 201 -22.37 20.54 -3.09
C THR A 201 -22.22 19.16 -2.48
N SER A 202 -20.98 18.72 -2.30
CA SER A 202 -20.64 17.40 -1.75
C SER A 202 -19.26 17.44 -1.07
N ASN A 203 -19.01 16.48 -0.19
CA ASN A 203 -17.72 16.22 0.41
C ASN A 203 -17.24 14.84 0.01
N ALA A 204 -15.93 14.70 -0.19
CA ALA A 204 -15.29 13.41 -0.42
C ALA A 204 -14.07 13.23 0.49
N THR A 205 -13.89 12.02 1.02
CA THR A 205 -12.65 11.65 1.69
C THR A 205 -11.61 11.31 0.64
N VAL A 206 -10.42 11.87 0.79
CA VAL A 206 -9.28 11.65 -0.11
C VAL A 206 -8.04 11.28 0.69
N ARG A 207 -7.19 10.45 0.09
CA ARG A 207 -5.87 10.10 0.63
C ARG A 207 -4.81 10.70 -0.29
N LEU A 208 -3.84 11.35 0.31
CA LEU A 208 -2.76 12.04 -0.39
C LEU A 208 -1.42 11.56 0.16
N VAL A 209 -0.40 11.57 -0.67
CA VAL A 209 0.99 11.38 -0.23
C VAL A 209 1.77 12.66 -0.52
N SER A 210 2.44 13.17 0.47
CA SER A 210 3.27 14.38 0.39
C SER A 210 4.69 14.09 0.81
N PRO A 211 5.71 14.64 0.11
CA PRO A 211 7.08 14.56 0.56
C PRO A 211 7.22 15.31 1.88
N ILE A 212 8.08 14.80 2.77
CA ILE A 212 8.44 15.48 4.03
C ILE A 212 9.92 15.85 4.12
N LEU A 213 10.74 15.41 3.16
CA LEU A 213 12.14 15.86 3.11
C LEU A 213 12.23 17.24 2.43
N SER A 214 12.97 18.16 3.05
CA SER A 214 13.15 19.51 2.54
C SER A 214 13.74 19.54 1.13
N SER A 215 14.65 18.63 0.82
CA SER A 215 15.23 18.47 -0.52
C SER A 215 14.18 18.10 -1.58
N ASP A 216 13.29 17.18 -1.27
CA ASP A 216 12.25 16.71 -2.18
C ASP A 216 11.20 17.79 -2.41
N VAL A 217 10.75 18.45 -1.33
CA VAL A 217 9.80 19.56 -1.41
C VAL A 217 10.34 20.68 -2.30
N LYS A 218 11.57 21.12 -2.07
CA LYS A 218 12.20 22.19 -2.88
C LYS A 218 12.31 21.79 -4.35
N ARG A 219 12.74 20.56 -4.65
CA ARG A 219 12.83 20.03 -6.02
C ARG A 219 11.46 20.03 -6.71
N LEU A 220 10.40 19.56 -6.05
CA LEU A 220 9.07 19.52 -6.63
C LEU A 220 8.48 20.91 -6.88
N LEU A 221 8.77 21.88 -6.02
CA LEU A 221 8.30 23.26 -6.17
C LEU A 221 9.08 24.04 -7.24
N GLN A 222 10.31 23.64 -7.54
CA GLN A 222 11.14 24.29 -8.58
C GLN A 222 10.85 23.76 -10.00
N ASN A 223 10.37 22.53 -10.12
CA ASN A 223 10.03 21.91 -11.41
C ASN A 223 8.59 22.28 -11.81
N ASN A 224 8.42 23.50 -12.31
CA ASN A 224 7.18 23.98 -12.94
C ASN A 224 7.10 23.60 -14.40
#